data_ca9d5390ef3e89d69c98d43e3b471297
#
_entry.id   ca9d5390ef3e89d69c98d43e3b471297
#
_cell.length_a   1.000
_cell.length_b   1.000
_cell.length_c   1.000
_cell.angle_alpha   90.00
_cell.angle_beta   90.00
_cell.angle_gamma   90.00
#
_symmetry.space_group_name_H-M   'P 1'
#
loop_
_entity.id
_entity.type
_entity.pdbx_description
1 polymer ?
#
loop_
_entity_poly.entity_id
_entity_poly.type
_entity_poly.pdbx_seq_one_letter_code
_entity_poly.pdbx_strand_id
1 'polypeptide(L)'
;MINIEDLYIVHYCHPTCKPFVNICRLPKEEAFSQAYKMAAANPETTAFYRFADFENYYPRRMTTDEYLYDMFTSLGGNPKEKHPLSFVLQGSDFLDNWFGKGIAIRIKLVNIPSGYISFTLGDSMKVVSKNGIMVKEIQHGQLIMYTKEMLIKRINEYNGTIDNFMNEIKEQYKYIEAQLWNDDYCITV
;
A
#
# COMPACT_ATOMS: atom_id res chain seq x y z
N MET A 1 -1.95 17.10 -20.03
CA MET A 1 -1.35 17.09 -18.69
C MET A 1 -2.40 16.55 -17.72
N ILE A 2 -2.09 15.54 -16.94
CA ILE A 2 -3.01 14.95 -15.96
C ILE A 2 -3.08 15.90 -14.76
N ASN A 3 -4.30 16.25 -14.34
CA ASN A 3 -4.49 17.15 -13.21
C ASN A 3 -4.40 16.35 -11.90
N ILE A 4 -3.55 16.80 -10.96
CA ILE A 4 -3.42 16.16 -9.64
C ILE A 4 -4.73 16.17 -8.84
N GLU A 5 -5.61 17.13 -9.09
CA GLU A 5 -6.95 17.21 -8.46
C GLU A 5 -7.83 16.00 -8.78
N ASP A 6 -7.55 15.31 -9.90
CA ASP A 6 -8.30 14.14 -10.33
C ASP A 6 -7.72 12.83 -9.77
N LEU A 7 -6.53 12.91 -9.13
CA LEU A 7 -5.89 11.74 -8.54
C LEU A 7 -6.41 11.48 -7.11
N TYR A 8 -6.65 10.20 -6.84
CA TYR A 8 -7.06 9.75 -5.52
C TYR A 8 -6.39 8.43 -5.15
N ILE A 9 -6.34 8.13 -3.87
CA ILE A 9 -5.96 6.83 -3.33
C ILE A 9 -7.16 6.16 -2.68
N VAL A 10 -7.20 4.83 -2.71
CA VAL A 10 -8.29 4.02 -2.15
C VAL A 10 -7.76 3.06 -1.11
N HIS A 11 -8.35 3.10 0.08
CA HIS A 11 -8.15 2.08 1.11
C HIS A 11 -9.26 1.04 1.00
N TYR A 12 -8.87 -0.23 0.90
CA TYR A 12 -9.80 -1.36 0.91
C TYR A 12 -9.73 -2.09 2.25
N CYS A 13 -10.90 -2.43 2.77
CA CYS A 13 -11.03 -3.11 4.04
C CYS A 13 -12.15 -4.17 3.94
N HIS A 14 -11.90 -5.36 4.48
CA HIS A 14 -12.94 -6.40 4.54
C HIS A 14 -14.14 -5.93 5.38
N PRO A 15 -15.39 -6.34 5.05
CA PRO A 15 -16.60 -5.85 5.74
C PRO A 15 -16.58 -6.06 7.26
N THR A 16 -15.88 -7.07 7.75
CA THR A 16 -15.75 -7.37 9.19
C THR A 16 -14.64 -6.59 9.89
N CYS A 17 -13.88 -5.77 9.16
CA CYS A 17 -12.76 -5.02 9.68
C CYS A 17 -13.11 -3.55 9.89
N LYS A 18 -12.43 -2.93 10.84
CA LYS A 18 -12.43 -1.49 10.99
C LYS A 18 -11.41 -0.90 9.99
N PRO A 19 -11.78 0.13 9.20
CA PRO A 19 -10.85 0.78 8.28
C PRO A 19 -9.72 1.50 9.04
N PHE A 20 -8.61 1.76 8.33
CA PHE A 20 -7.43 2.48 8.83
C PHE A 20 -6.77 1.83 10.05
N VAL A 21 -6.83 0.51 10.15
CA VAL A 21 -6.12 -0.26 11.16
C VAL A 21 -4.99 -1.04 10.51
N ASN A 22 -3.76 -0.84 11.00
CA ASN A 22 -2.61 -1.67 10.64
C ASN A 22 -2.28 -2.57 11.84
N ILE A 23 -2.45 -3.88 11.67
CA ILE A 23 -2.22 -4.87 12.73
C ILE A 23 -0.77 -4.88 13.24
N CYS A 24 0.21 -4.45 12.42
CA CYS A 24 1.62 -4.37 12.82
C CYS A 24 1.93 -3.24 13.80
N ARG A 25 0.98 -2.35 14.05
CA ARG A 25 1.10 -1.28 15.07
C ARG A 25 0.69 -1.73 16.47
N LEU A 26 0.07 -2.90 16.58
CA LEU A 26 -0.33 -3.50 17.85
C LEU A 26 0.87 -4.16 18.55
N PRO A 27 0.84 -4.31 19.88
CA PRO A 27 1.76 -5.19 20.59
C PRO A 27 1.75 -6.59 19.95
N LYS A 28 2.92 -7.25 19.88
CA LYS A 28 3.10 -8.50 19.12
C LYS A 28 2.05 -9.56 19.47
N GLU A 29 1.83 -9.82 20.75
CA GLU A 29 0.88 -10.83 21.24
C GLU A 29 -0.55 -10.50 20.80
N GLU A 30 -0.91 -9.23 20.84
CA GLU A 30 -2.23 -8.76 20.40
C GLU A 30 -2.38 -8.90 18.89
N ALA A 31 -1.36 -8.51 18.10
CA ALA A 31 -1.35 -8.67 16.65
C ALA A 31 -1.57 -10.12 16.23
N PHE A 32 -0.86 -11.06 16.88
CA PHE A 32 -1.02 -12.50 16.63
C PHE A 32 -2.41 -13.00 17.01
N SER A 33 -2.91 -12.64 18.19
CA SER A 33 -4.24 -13.02 18.65
C SER A 33 -5.33 -12.52 17.68
N GLN A 34 -5.23 -11.26 17.23
CA GLN A 34 -6.20 -10.70 16.28
C GLN A 34 -6.10 -11.34 14.90
N ALA A 35 -4.89 -11.56 14.38
CA ALA A 35 -4.70 -12.21 13.08
C ALA A 35 -5.35 -13.59 13.02
N TYR A 36 -5.07 -14.45 14.01
CA TYR A 36 -5.65 -15.79 14.06
C TYR A 36 -7.18 -15.77 14.23
N LYS A 37 -7.72 -14.86 15.05
CA LYS A 37 -9.18 -14.70 15.19
C LYS A 37 -9.84 -14.30 13.87
N MET A 38 -9.24 -13.36 13.13
CA MET A 38 -9.75 -12.92 11.82
C MET A 38 -9.71 -14.05 10.79
N ALA A 39 -8.60 -14.79 10.71
CA ALA A 39 -8.48 -15.93 9.81
C ALA A 39 -9.48 -17.04 10.13
N ALA A 40 -9.65 -17.38 11.42
CA ALA A 40 -10.59 -18.43 11.86
C ALA A 40 -12.05 -18.03 11.64
N ALA A 41 -12.39 -16.76 11.81
CA ALA A 41 -13.75 -16.26 11.59
C ALA A 41 -14.14 -16.14 10.12
N ASN A 42 -13.16 -16.10 9.20
CA ASN A 42 -13.38 -15.85 7.78
C ASN A 42 -12.54 -16.80 6.90
N PRO A 43 -12.70 -18.13 7.01
CA PRO A 43 -11.83 -19.10 6.35
C PRO A 43 -11.92 -19.07 4.82
N GLU A 44 -13.05 -18.61 4.27
CA GLU A 44 -13.31 -18.56 2.83
C GLU A 44 -12.80 -17.27 2.16
N THR A 45 -12.24 -16.31 2.94
CA THR A 45 -11.81 -15.05 2.37
C THR A 45 -10.32 -15.03 2.04
N THR A 46 -10.00 -14.50 0.86
CA THR A 46 -8.61 -14.24 0.45
C THR A 46 -7.93 -13.15 1.27
N ALA A 47 -8.70 -12.24 1.87
CA ALA A 47 -8.18 -11.11 2.64
C ALA A 47 -7.30 -11.56 3.83
N PHE A 48 -7.64 -12.70 4.46
CA PHE A 48 -6.98 -13.18 5.68
C PHE A 48 -6.13 -14.43 5.49
N TYR A 49 -5.86 -14.88 4.25
CA TYR A 49 -5.04 -16.08 4.06
C TYR A 49 -3.63 -15.95 4.66
N ARG A 50 -3.06 -14.74 4.66
CA ARG A 50 -1.76 -14.44 5.27
C ARG A 50 -1.82 -14.44 6.81
N PHE A 51 -3.00 -14.22 7.37
CA PHE A 51 -3.22 -14.23 8.82
C PHE A 51 -3.34 -15.67 9.38
N ALA A 52 -3.70 -16.63 8.55
CA ALA A 52 -3.63 -18.05 8.91
C ALA A 52 -2.17 -18.53 9.09
N ASP A 53 -1.20 -17.87 8.44
CA ASP A 53 0.24 -18.13 8.56
C ASP A 53 0.97 -16.87 9.05
N PHE A 54 0.48 -16.32 10.17
CA PHE A 54 0.95 -15.02 10.66
C PHE A 54 2.39 -15.07 11.20
N GLU A 55 2.86 -16.22 11.66
CA GLU A 55 4.25 -16.43 12.10
C GLU A 55 5.26 -16.15 10.97
N ASN A 56 4.91 -16.51 9.72
CA ASN A 56 5.73 -16.22 8.55
C ASN A 56 5.44 -14.84 7.95
N TYR A 57 4.20 -14.37 8.04
CA TYR A 57 3.81 -13.08 7.48
C TYR A 57 4.35 -11.91 8.30
N TYR A 58 4.17 -11.94 9.63
CA TYR A 58 4.48 -10.82 10.52
C TYR A 58 5.94 -10.34 10.43
N PRO A 59 6.97 -11.19 10.64
CA PRO A 59 8.35 -10.72 10.57
C PRO A 59 8.71 -10.17 9.20
N ARG A 60 8.19 -10.77 8.14
CA ARG A 60 8.40 -10.29 6.78
C ARG A 60 7.75 -8.91 6.55
N ARG A 61 6.54 -8.68 7.09
CA ARG A 61 5.88 -7.38 7.01
C ARG A 61 6.65 -6.32 7.79
N MET A 62 7.10 -6.64 9.00
CA MET A 62 7.91 -5.74 9.83
C MET A 62 9.18 -5.29 9.09
N THR A 63 9.95 -6.24 8.55
CA THR A 63 11.16 -5.94 7.78
C THR A 63 10.85 -5.11 6.52
N THR A 64 9.74 -5.41 5.85
CA THR A 64 9.31 -4.63 4.67
C THR A 64 9.00 -3.19 5.06
N ASP A 65 8.22 -2.97 6.13
CA ASP A 65 7.84 -1.63 6.59
C ASP A 65 9.07 -0.81 7.02
N GLU A 66 9.99 -1.43 7.76
CA GLU A 66 11.25 -0.79 8.18
C GLU A 66 12.08 -0.35 6.96
N TYR A 67 12.24 -1.24 5.98
CA TYR A 67 12.95 -0.92 4.75
C TYR A 67 12.28 0.23 3.97
N LEU A 68 10.95 0.19 3.83
CA LEU A 68 10.21 1.25 3.14
C LEU A 68 10.28 2.58 3.91
N TYR A 69 10.25 2.55 5.24
CA TYR A 69 10.42 3.73 6.10
C TYR A 69 11.78 4.40 5.88
N ASP A 70 12.86 3.62 5.92
CA ASP A 70 14.21 4.12 5.73
C ASP A 70 14.40 4.68 4.31
N MET A 71 13.90 3.97 3.30
CA MET A 71 13.95 4.43 1.92
C MET A 71 13.17 5.73 1.74
N PHE A 72 11.94 5.83 2.26
CA PHE A 72 11.14 7.03 2.15
C PHE A 72 11.81 8.22 2.83
N THR A 73 12.37 8.01 4.02
CA THR A 73 13.13 9.04 4.75
C THR A 73 14.35 9.50 3.93
N SER A 74 15.08 8.58 3.32
CA SER A 74 16.24 8.90 2.48
C SER A 74 15.88 9.72 1.22
N LEU A 75 14.65 9.58 0.73
CA LEU A 75 14.08 10.35 -0.39
C LEU A 75 13.47 11.70 0.05
N GLY A 76 13.63 12.09 1.32
CA GLY A 76 13.12 13.36 1.87
C GLY A 76 11.70 13.26 2.45
N GLY A 77 11.16 12.06 2.63
CA GLY A 77 9.90 11.83 3.33
C GLY A 77 10.02 12.16 4.83
N ASN A 78 8.89 12.43 5.47
CA ASN A 78 8.79 12.73 6.91
C ASN A 78 7.72 11.83 7.56
N PRO A 79 7.91 10.49 7.55
CA PRO A 79 6.91 9.56 8.07
C PRO A 79 6.68 9.81 9.58
N LYS A 80 5.40 9.81 9.98
CA LYS A 80 4.98 9.89 11.38
C LYS A 80 4.82 8.50 11.99
N GLU A 81 4.39 7.55 11.18
CA GLU A 81 4.16 6.18 11.58
C GLU A 81 5.25 5.25 11.04
N LYS A 82 5.70 4.28 11.83
CA LYS A 82 6.67 3.26 11.36
C LYS A 82 6.06 2.22 10.42
N HIS A 83 4.75 1.98 10.57
CA HIS A 83 3.99 1.05 9.75
C HIS A 83 2.91 1.83 9.01
N PRO A 84 3.02 1.98 7.68
CA PRO A 84 2.09 2.80 6.92
C PRO A 84 0.73 2.13 6.78
N LEU A 85 -0.28 2.92 6.49
CA LEU A 85 -1.53 2.40 5.97
C LEU A 85 -1.41 2.18 4.46
N SER A 86 -1.88 1.02 3.99
CA SER A 86 -1.85 0.66 2.57
C SER A 86 -3.09 1.17 1.85
N PHE A 87 -2.84 1.85 0.75
CA PHE A 87 -3.82 2.33 -0.21
C PHE A 87 -3.39 1.92 -1.62
N VAL A 88 -4.22 2.20 -2.61
CA VAL A 88 -3.86 2.09 -4.03
C VAL A 88 -4.25 3.32 -4.80
N LEU A 89 -3.39 3.72 -5.75
CA LEU A 89 -3.66 4.84 -6.65
C LEU A 89 -4.81 4.46 -7.60
N GLN A 90 -5.81 5.34 -7.75
CA GLN A 90 -6.96 5.23 -8.66
C GLN A 90 -7.80 3.95 -8.47
N GLY A 91 -7.62 3.24 -7.35
CA GLY A 91 -8.35 2.02 -7.05
C GLY A 91 -7.87 0.77 -7.82
N SER A 92 -8.45 -0.38 -7.45
CA SER A 92 -8.11 -1.68 -8.03
C SER A 92 -9.25 -2.67 -7.85
N ASP A 93 -9.84 -3.14 -8.96
CA ASP A 93 -10.86 -4.20 -8.93
C ASP A 93 -10.31 -5.51 -8.34
N PHE A 94 -8.99 -5.75 -8.55
CA PHE A 94 -8.32 -6.89 -7.95
C PHE A 94 -8.38 -6.84 -6.41
N LEU A 95 -8.07 -5.68 -5.81
CA LEU A 95 -8.10 -5.52 -4.35
C LEU A 95 -9.51 -5.40 -3.80
N ASP A 96 -10.42 -4.78 -4.52
CA ASP A 96 -11.84 -4.76 -4.14
C ASP A 96 -12.40 -6.18 -4.00
N ASN A 97 -12.15 -7.03 -5.00
CA ASN A 97 -12.52 -8.45 -4.94
C ASN A 97 -11.74 -9.19 -3.82
N TRP A 98 -10.44 -8.91 -3.66
CA TRP A 98 -9.60 -9.51 -2.62
C TRP A 98 -10.15 -9.29 -1.22
N PHE A 99 -10.66 -8.08 -0.94
CA PHE A 99 -11.28 -7.70 0.32
C PHE A 99 -12.81 -7.97 0.35
N GLY A 100 -13.32 -8.80 -0.54
CA GLY A 100 -14.71 -9.25 -0.53
C GLY A 100 -15.72 -8.17 -0.88
N LYS A 101 -15.34 -7.16 -1.70
CA LYS A 101 -16.15 -5.99 -2.04
C LYS A 101 -16.69 -5.29 -0.80
N GLY A 102 -15.81 -5.11 0.18
CA GLY A 102 -16.15 -4.54 1.48
C GLY A 102 -16.17 -3.01 1.46
N ILE A 103 -15.39 -2.41 2.37
CA ILE A 103 -15.31 -0.96 2.50
C ILE A 103 -14.23 -0.44 1.56
N ALA A 104 -14.54 0.55 0.72
CA ALA A 104 -13.61 1.26 -0.12
C ALA A 104 -13.68 2.76 0.20
N ILE A 105 -12.61 3.33 0.77
CA ILE A 105 -12.54 4.73 1.17
C ILE A 105 -11.57 5.46 0.25
N ARG A 106 -12.03 6.57 -0.36
CA ARG A 106 -11.25 7.40 -1.26
C ARG A 106 -10.75 8.66 -0.57
N ILE A 107 -9.49 9.00 -0.82
CA ILE A 107 -8.86 10.24 -0.36
C ILE A 107 -8.23 10.91 -1.57
N LYS A 108 -8.50 12.20 -1.80
CA LYS A 108 -7.87 12.95 -2.87
C LYS A 108 -6.37 13.10 -2.61
N LEU A 109 -5.55 12.77 -3.59
CA LEU A 109 -4.09 12.82 -3.48
C LEU A 109 -3.58 14.25 -3.22
N VAL A 110 -4.26 15.26 -3.74
CA VAL A 110 -3.92 16.66 -3.52
C VAL A 110 -3.94 17.06 -2.05
N ASN A 111 -4.80 16.43 -1.24
CA ASN A 111 -4.95 16.73 0.19
C ASN A 111 -3.81 16.15 1.07
N ILE A 112 -2.96 15.29 0.51
CA ILE A 112 -1.89 14.65 1.26
C ILE A 112 -0.55 15.31 0.89
N PRO A 113 0.16 15.95 1.84
CA PRO A 113 1.49 16.49 1.57
C PRO A 113 2.48 15.39 1.19
N SER A 114 3.42 15.74 0.32
CA SER A 114 4.41 14.80 -0.24
C SER A 114 5.26 14.08 0.79
N GLY A 115 5.55 14.74 1.90
CA GLY A 115 6.34 14.15 2.99
C GLY A 115 5.64 13.00 3.74
N TYR A 116 4.37 12.69 3.43
CA TYR A 116 3.60 11.68 4.17
C TYR A 116 3.06 10.55 3.29
N ILE A 117 3.45 10.52 2.03
CA ILE A 117 3.00 9.46 1.12
C ILE A 117 4.10 9.01 0.18
N SER A 118 4.25 7.70 0.04
CA SER A 118 5.13 7.06 -0.93
C SER A 118 4.36 6.03 -1.77
N PHE A 119 4.99 5.56 -2.86
CA PHE A 119 4.36 4.63 -3.79
C PHE A 119 5.33 3.53 -4.21
N THR A 120 4.81 2.32 -4.39
CA THR A 120 5.52 1.20 -5.01
C THR A 120 4.71 0.64 -6.19
N LEU A 121 5.40 0.19 -7.24
CA LEU A 121 4.73 -0.50 -8.34
C LEU A 121 4.41 -1.93 -7.89
N GLY A 122 3.14 -2.20 -7.65
CA GLY A 122 2.64 -3.44 -7.10
C GLY A 122 2.78 -3.55 -5.57
N ASP A 123 2.58 -4.75 -5.06
CA ASP A 123 2.61 -5.10 -3.63
C ASP A 123 4.01 -4.87 -3.03
N SER A 124 4.10 -4.00 -2.05
CA SER A 124 5.34 -3.67 -1.34
C SER A 124 5.98 -4.88 -0.66
N MET A 125 5.21 -5.90 -0.28
CA MET A 125 5.73 -7.15 0.26
C MET A 125 6.62 -7.93 -0.73
N LYS A 126 6.59 -7.59 -2.01
CA LYS A 126 7.49 -8.17 -3.02
C LYS A 126 8.86 -7.51 -3.06
N VAL A 127 9.01 -6.37 -2.42
CA VAL A 127 10.27 -5.61 -2.37
C VAL A 127 11.30 -6.33 -1.50
N VAL A 128 10.86 -7.04 -0.45
CA VAL A 128 11.74 -7.76 0.48
C VAL A 128 11.50 -9.27 0.36
N SER A 129 12.58 -10.05 0.20
CA SER A 129 12.50 -11.51 0.14
C SER A 129 12.16 -12.13 1.50
N LYS A 130 11.85 -13.43 1.49
CA LYS A 130 11.67 -14.20 2.72
C LYS A 130 12.88 -14.16 3.67
N ASN A 131 14.07 -13.87 3.13
CA ASN A 131 15.33 -13.82 3.89
C ASN A 131 15.76 -12.38 4.25
N GLY A 132 14.88 -11.40 4.10
CA GLY A 132 15.18 -9.99 4.37
C GLY A 132 16.09 -9.32 3.34
N ILE A 133 16.52 -10.04 2.32
CA ILE A 133 17.33 -9.51 1.23
C ILE A 133 16.39 -8.99 0.13
N MET A 134 16.67 -7.80 -0.36
CA MET A 134 15.95 -7.21 -1.48
C MET A 134 15.97 -8.11 -2.71
N VAL A 135 14.79 -8.45 -3.22
CA VAL A 135 14.63 -9.35 -4.38
C VAL A 135 14.26 -8.57 -5.63
N LYS A 136 14.50 -7.33 -5.76
CA LYS A 136 14.31 -6.74 -7.07
C LYS A 136 15.61 -6.33 -7.69
N GLU A 137 16.03 -7.12 -8.65
CA GLU A 137 16.66 -6.58 -9.85
C GLU A 137 15.79 -5.41 -10.32
N ILE A 138 16.34 -4.21 -10.24
CA ILE A 138 15.74 -3.03 -10.82
C ILE A 138 15.79 -3.25 -12.33
N GLN A 139 14.73 -3.87 -12.86
CA GLN A 139 14.63 -4.05 -14.30
C GLN A 139 14.48 -2.67 -14.93
N HIS A 140 15.46 -2.28 -15.76
CA HIS A 140 15.37 -1.15 -16.68
C HIS A 140 15.19 0.22 -16.02
N GLY A 141 15.92 0.54 -14.94
CA GLY A 141 15.92 1.86 -14.32
C GLY A 141 14.62 2.20 -13.54
N GLN A 142 13.82 1.21 -13.23
CA GLN A 142 12.64 1.39 -12.38
C GLN A 142 13.06 1.58 -10.93
N LEU A 143 12.47 2.59 -10.29
CA LEU A 143 12.66 2.83 -8.87
C LEU A 143 11.83 1.83 -8.06
N ILE A 144 12.36 1.42 -6.92
CA ILE A 144 11.63 0.59 -5.96
C ILE A 144 10.48 1.39 -5.35
N MET A 145 10.76 2.66 -5.01
CA MET A 145 9.82 3.58 -4.41
C MET A 145 9.81 4.91 -5.15
N TYR A 146 8.64 5.53 -5.18
CA TYR A 146 8.41 6.88 -5.71
C TYR A 146 7.90 7.78 -4.60
N THR A 147 8.42 9.00 -4.51
CA THR A 147 7.73 10.09 -3.80
C THR A 147 6.52 10.54 -4.63
N LYS A 148 5.66 11.36 -4.04
CA LYS A 148 4.50 11.93 -4.75
C LYS A 148 4.93 12.70 -6.00
N GLU A 149 5.98 13.53 -5.90
CA GLU A 149 6.50 14.31 -7.02
C GLU A 149 7.07 13.42 -8.13
N MET A 150 7.84 12.39 -7.76
CA MET A 150 8.42 11.46 -8.73
C MET A 150 7.33 10.69 -9.48
N LEU A 151 6.29 10.28 -8.79
CA LEU A 151 5.15 9.59 -9.41
C LEU A 151 4.37 10.53 -10.34
N ILE A 152 4.06 11.76 -9.89
CA ILE A 152 3.36 12.76 -10.72
C ILE A 152 4.18 13.10 -11.96
N LYS A 153 5.49 13.27 -11.81
CA LYS A 153 6.39 13.49 -12.96
C LYS A 153 6.28 12.34 -13.96
N ARG A 154 6.38 11.09 -13.49
CA ARG A 154 6.24 9.90 -14.34
C ARG A 154 4.90 9.84 -15.07
N ILE A 155 3.79 10.15 -14.37
CA ILE A 155 2.46 10.21 -14.95
C ILE A 155 2.38 11.31 -16.03
N ASN A 156 2.95 12.48 -15.79
CA ASN A 156 2.93 13.60 -16.73
C ASN A 156 3.84 13.39 -17.97
N GLU A 157 4.90 12.60 -17.82
CA GLU A 157 5.77 12.20 -18.93
C GLU A 157 5.12 11.09 -19.79
N TYR A 158 4.07 10.46 -19.29
CA TYR A 158 3.31 9.48 -20.05
C TYR A 158 2.46 10.15 -21.13
N ASN A 159 2.59 9.69 -22.36
CA ASN A 159 1.87 10.26 -23.49
C ASN A 159 0.48 9.61 -23.63
N GLY A 160 -0.46 9.99 -22.76
CA GLY A 160 -1.80 9.42 -22.74
C GLY A 160 -2.65 9.95 -21.59
N THR A 161 -3.75 9.25 -21.31
CA THR A 161 -4.63 9.53 -20.17
C THR A 161 -4.16 8.80 -18.92
N ILE A 162 -4.68 9.20 -17.75
CA ILE A 162 -4.42 8.46 -16.50
C ILE A 162 -4.91 7.00 -16.60
N ASP A 163 -6.02 6.78 -17.26
CA ASP A 163 -6.57 5.41 -17.42
C ASP A 163 -5.64 4.54 -18.27
N ASN A 164 -5.08 5.10 -19.36
CA ASN A 164 -4.12 4.39 -20.19
C ASN A 164 -2.85 4.06 -19.41
N PHE A 165 -2.32 5.01 -18.63
CA PHE A 165 -1.18 4.79 -17.74
C PHE A 165 -1.47 3.69 -16.71
N MET A 166 -2.63 3.76 -16.04
CA MET A 166 -3.02 2.75 -15.05
C MET A 166 -3.25 1.37 -15.67
N ASN A 167 -3.76 1.29 -16.89
CA ASN A 167 -3.95 0.02 -17.59
C ASN A 167 -2.60 -0.64 -17.91
N GLU A 168 -1.62 0.12 -18.40
CA GLU A 168 -0.26 -0.40 -18.62
C GLU A 168 0.39 -0.90 -17.32
N ILE A 169 0.22 -0.15 -16.22
CA ILE A 169 0.69 -0.58 -14.90
C ILE A 169 0.00 -1.88 -14.45
N LYS A 170 -1.31 -2.01 -14.67
CA LYS A 170 -2.09 -3.21 -14.28
C LYS A 170 -1.62 -4.48 -14.99
N GLU A 171 -1.16 -4.38 -16.22
CA GLU A 171 -0.62 -5.53 -16.96
C GLU A 171 0.63 -6.12 -16.30
N GLN A 172 1.49 -5.28 -15.71
CA GLN A 172 2.76 -5.70 -15.11
C GLN A 172 2.69 -5.90 -13.60
N TYR A 173 1.96 -5.01 -12.90
CA TYR A 173 2.03 -4.87 -11.44
C TYR A 173 0.68 -5.05 -10.73
N LYS A 174 -0.43 -5.16 -11.45
CA LYS A 174 -1.82 -5.19 -10.96
C LYS A 174 -2.32 -3.85 -10.41
N TYR A 175 -1.48 -3.08 -9.70
CA TYR A 175 -1.81 -1.78 -9.10
C TYR A 175 -0.53 -1.02 -8.72
N ILE A 176 -0.68 0.26 -8.37
CA ILE A 176 0.33 1.04 -7.66
C ILE A 176 -0.11 1.11 -6.20
N GLU A 177 0.69 0.52 -5.29
CA GLU A 177 0.44 0.66 -3.86
C GLU A 177 0.89 2.04 -3.40
N ALA A 178 0.08 2.67 -2.53
CA ALA A 178 0.42 3.90 -1.84
C ALA A 178 0.54 3.62 -0.35
N GLN A 179 1.67 4.03 0.24
CA GLN A 179 1.92 3.93 1.67
C GLN A 179 1.66 5.30 2.30
N LEU A 180 0.60 5.42 3.11
CA LEU A 180 0.30 6.63 3.89
C LEU A 180 0.96 6.55 5.26
N TRP A 181 1.85 7.51 5.55
CA TRP A 181 2.73 7.54 6.71
C TRP A 181 2.28 8.52 7.81
N ASN A 182 1.09 9.09 7.67
CA ASN A 182 0.48 9.96 8.67
C ASN A 182 -1.03 9.81 8.65
N ASP A 183 -1.62 9.38 9.76
CA ASP A 183 -3.05 9.09 9.89
C ASP A 183 -3.93 10.34 9.94
N ASP A 184 -3.37 11.53 10.14
CA ASP A 184 -4.11 12.81 10.14
C ASP A 184 -4.88 13.04 8.83
N TYR A 185 -4.47 12.35 7.75
CA TYR A 185 -5.11 12.41 6.43
C TYR A 185 -6.16 11.34 6.19
N CYS A 186 -6.43 10.46 7.16
CA CYS A 186 -7.48 9.44 7.10
C CYS A 186 -8.86 10.03 7.47
N ILE A 187 -9.16 11.22 7.00
CA ILE A 187 -10.45 11.88 7.26
C ILE A 187 -11.49 11.26 6.33
N THR A 188 -12.45 10.56 6.92
CA THR A 188 -13.70 10.18 6.23
C THR A 188 -14.53 11.44 6.03
N VAL A 189 -14.74 11.82 4.79
CA VAL A 189 -15.71 12.86 4.41
C VAL A 189 -17.11 12.26 4.49
#